data_18a62eb17e72d563e21c9e63562856d1
#
_entry.id   18a62eb17e72d563e21c9e63562856d1
#
_cell.length_a   1.000
_cell.length_b   1.000
_cell.length_c   1.000
_cell.angle_alpha   90.00
_cell.angle_beta   90.00
_cell.angle_gamma   90.00
#
_symmetry.space_group_name_H-M   'P 1'
#
loop_
_entity.id
_entity.type
_entity.pdbx_description
1 polymer ?
#
loop_
_entity_poly.entity_id
_entity_poly.type
_entity_poly.pdbx_seq_one_letter_code
_entity_poly.pdbx_strand_id
1 'polypeptide(L)'
;QVAMVDVQGRTAVHTGSRCIAAAGHVVGEGYSCQANMMEQGTVWEAMARAYELSEGDLAARMLAALAAAEAEGGDIRGRQSAAIVVVAGEGTGQVWRDRLFDLRVEDHPDPVGELTRLVGLQRAYNALNAGDEFVAAGAVEDGLAAYRDALALAPDEATNGEAAFWVGVSLVDAGRIDEAAPFLRRAYRQDERWAELIGRLPASGLLPDDPALIDELVERMRR
;
A
#
# COMPACT_ATOMS: atom_id res chain seq x y z
N GLN A 1 26.92 12.76 -5.68
CA GLN A 1 25.70 13.01 -6.46
C GLN A 1 24.65 13.63 -5.58
N VAL A 2 23.95 14.67 -6.04
CA VAL A 2 22.93 15.41 -5.28
C VAL A 2 21.76 15.71 -6.20
N ALA A 3 20.54 15.55 -5.67
CA ALA A 3 19.31 15.97 -6.34
C ALA A 3 18.40 16.71 -5.36
N MET A 4 17.69 17.70 -5.85
CA MET A 4 16.76 18.51 -5.08
C MET A 4 15.52 18.80 -5.91
N VAL A 5 14.38 18.84 -5.25
CA VAL A 5 13.11 19.34 -5.79
C VAL A 5 12.50 20.31 -4.78
N ASP A 6 11.97 21.42 -5.26
CA ASP A 6 11.30 22.39 -4.41
C ASP A 6 9.77 22.27 -4.50
N VAL A 7 9.07 23.05 -3.67
CA VAL A 7 7.60 23.03 -3.61
C VAL A 7 6.91 23.56 -4.89
N GLN A 8 7.64 24.20 -5.80
CA GLN A 8 7.18 24.60 -7.12
C GLN A 8 7.47 23.54 -8.19
N GLY A 9 8.05 22.36 -7.82
CA GLY A 9 8.43 21.32 -8.74
C GLY A 9 9.71 21.60 -9.53
N ARG A 10 10.48 22.64 -9.17
CA ARG A 10 11.76 22.90 -9.83
C ARG A 10 12.79 21.90 -9.32
N THR A 11 13.50 21.28 -10.23
CA THR A 11 14.51 20.23 -9.95
C THR A 11 15.91 20.72 -10.28
N ALA A 12 16.88 20.29 -9.48
CA ALA A 12 18.29 20.50 -9.74
C ALA A 12 19.06 19.23 -9.36
N VAL A 13 19.96 18.78 -10.25
CA VAL A 13 20.77 17.57 -10.06
C VAL A 13 22.22 17.86 -10.40
N HIS A 14 23.12 17.27 -9.63
CA HIS A 14 24.54 17.27 -9.91
C HIS A 14 25.13 15.87 -9.78
N THR A 15 25.72 15.35 -10.85
CA THR A 15 26.56 14.16 -10.81
C THR A 15 28.03 14.59 -10.94
N GLY A 16 28.78 14.45 -9.85
CA GLY A 16 30.17 14.85 -9.79
C GLY A 16 31.10 13.96 -10.65
N SER A 17 32.18 14.53 -11.16
CA SER A 17 33.16 13.81 -12.00
C SER A 17 33.88 12.65 -11.27
N ARG A 18 33.76 12.55 -9.94
CA ARG A 18 34.31 11.46 -9.13
C ARG A 18 33.25 10.44 -8.69
N CYS A 19 32.02 10.52 -9.19
CA CYS A 19 31.07 9.43 -9.03
C CYS A 19 31.61 8.18 -9.72
N ILE A 20 31.41 7.02 -9.08
CA ILE A 20 31.84 5.75 -9.67
C ILE A 20 30.93 5.44 -10.87
N ALA A 21 31.55 5.17 -12.03
CA ALA A 21 30.84 4.85 -13.26
C ALA A 21 30.17 3.45 -13.16
N ALA A 22 29.05 3.20 -13.87
CA ALA A 22 28.34 4.21 -14.65
C ALA A 22 27.55 5.12 -13.71
N ALA A 23 27.59 6.43 -13.96
CA ALA A 23 26.92 7.44 -13.15
C ALA A 23 26.35 8.55 -14.04
N GLY A 24 25.13 8.96 -13.78
CA GLY A 24 24.44 10.00 -14.55
C GLY A 24 23.10 10.37 -13.98
N HIS A 25 22.37 11.21 -14.70
CA HIS A 25 21.04 11.66 -14.31
C HIS A 25 20.23 12.16 -15.52
N VAL A 26 18.92 12.17 -15.35
CA VAL A 26 17.94 12.86 -16.19
C VAL A 26 17.12 13.80 -15.33
N VAL A 27 16.83 15.00 -15.84
CA VAL A 27 15.93 15.97 -15.26
C VAL A 27 14.74 16.13 -16.18
N GLY A 28 13.54 15.89 -15.66
CA GLY A 28 12.25 16.13 -16.33
C GLY A 28 11.45 17.21 -15.62
N GLU A 29 10.23 17.44 -16.08
CA GLU A 29 9.31 18.39 -15.48
C GLU A 29 8.81 17.87 -14.12
N GLY A 30 9.24 18.49 -13.03
CA GLY A 30 8.86 18.13 -11.66
C GLY A 30 9.53 16.87 -11.11
N TYR A 31 10.51 16.27 -11.81
CA TYR A 31 11.21 15.09 -11.31
C TYR A 31 12.67 15.03 -11.77
N SER A 32 13.44 14.16 -11.13
CA SER A 32 14.75 13.72 -11.62
C SER A 32 14.97 12.24 -11.32
N CYS A 33 15.72 11.58 -12.20
CA CYS A 33 16.25 10.25 -12.01
C CYS A 33 17.77 10.31 -12.00
N GLN A 34 18.43 9.76 -10.99
CA GLN A 34 19.88 9.72 -10.89
C GLN A 34 20.36 8.38 -10.34
N ALA A 35 21.51 7.95 -10.83
CA ALA A 35 22.13 6.72 -10.39
C ALA A 35 23.66 6.82 -10.49
N ASN A 36 24.37 6.02 -9.70
CA ASN A 36 25.82 5.80 -9.80
C ASN A 36 26.15 4.37 -9.37
N MET A 37 27.33 3.88 -9.75
CA MET A 37 27.74 2.48 -9.61
C MET A 37 26.80 1.49 -10.31
N MET A 38 26.23 1.91 -11.44
CA MET A 38 25.30 1.07 -12.19
C MET A 38 26.09 0.13 -13.12
N GLU A 39 25.46 -1.00 -13.46
CA GLU A 39 26.02 -1.91 -14.45
C GLU A 39 26.03 -1.27 -15.85
N GLN A 40 25.00 -0.48 -16.19
CA GLN A 40 24.85 0.16 -17.50
C GLN A 40 24.68 1.68 -17.38
N GLY A 41 25.20 2.40 -18.39
CA GLY A 41 25.02 3.86 -18.51
C GLY A 41 23.64 4.31 -19.02
N THR A 42 22.70 3.40 -19.17
CA THR A 42 21.34 3.63 -19.66
C THR A 42 20.29 3.65 -18.53
N VAL A 43 20.69 3.32 -17.31
CA VAL A 43 19.77 3.13 -16.15
C VAL A 43 18.90 4.36 -15.90
N TRP A 44 19.47 5.56 -15.74
CA TRP A 44 18.70 6.77 -15.43
C TRP A 44 17.77 7.22 -16.56
N GLU A 45 18.11 6.92 -17.83
CA GLU A 45 17.24 7.18 -18.96
C GLU A 45 16.06 6.19 -19.02
N ALA A 46 16.30 4.91 -18.70
CA ALA A 46 15.26 3.90 -18.58
C ALA A 46 14.28 4.24 -17.44
N MET A 47 14.81 4.68 -16.29
CA MET A 47 14.01 5.16 -15.14
C MET A 47 13.10 6.32 -15.56
N ALA A 48 13.66 7.35 -16.20
CA ALA A 48 12.90 8.53 -16.63
C ALA A 48 11.79 8.15 -17.61
N ARG A 49 12.10 7.33 -18.62
CA ARG A 49 11.13 6.84 -19.59
C ARG A 49 10.00 6.04 -18.93
N ALA A 50 10.34 5.13 -18.01
CA ALA A 50 9.35 4.34 -17.30
C ALA A 50 8.45 5.22 -16.42
N TYR A 51 9.03 6.22 -15.74
CA TYR A 51 8.28 7.19 -14.94
C TYR A 51 7.29 8.00 -15.79
N GLU A 52 7.70 8.46 -16.98
CA GLU A 52 6.88 9.26 -17.88
C GLU A 52 5.74 8.47 -18.53
N LEU A 53 6.02 7.20 -18.90
CA LEU A 53 5.05 6.35 -19.61
C LEU A 53 4.10 5.61 -18.67
N SER A 54 4.40 5.52 -17.37
CA SER A 54 3.54 4.83 -16.44
C SER A 54 2.36 5.68 -15.99
N GLU A 55 1.23 5.00 -15.79
CA GLU A 55 0.00 5.58 -15.27
C GLU A 55 -0.14 5.30 -13.77
N GLY A 56 -1.11 5.95 -13.13
CA GLY A 56 -1.43 5.80 -11.73
C GLY A 56 -0.88 6.91 -10.85
N ASP A 57 -0.84 6.66 -9.54
CA ASP A 57 -0.33 7.61 -8.54
C ASP A 57 1.20 7.74 -8.57
N LEU A 58 1.72 8.69 -7.80
CA LEU A 58 3.16 8.93 -7.73
C LEU A 58 3.95 7.68 -7.30
N ALA A 59 3.41 6.88 -6.36
CA ALA A 59 4.07 5.66 -5.91
C ALA A 59 4.18 4.63 -7.04
N ALA A 60 3.14 4.44 -7.86
CA ALA A 60 3.16 3.54 -9.00
C ALA A 60 4.23 3.96 -10.02
N ARG A 61 4.31 5.24 -10.35
CA ARG A 61 5.28 5.81 -11.28
C ARG A 61 6.73 5.67 -10.78
N MET A 62 6.95 5.90 -9.47
CA MET A 62 8.27 5.71 -8.83
C MET A 62 8.68 4.23 -8.83
N LEU A 63 7.76 3.31 -8.55
CA LEU A 63 8.03 1.86 -8.61
C LEU A 63 8.37 1.41 -10.04
N ALA A 64 7.68 1.94 -11.05
CA ALA A 64 8.00 1.66 -12.46
C ALA A 64 9.41 2.12 -12.82
N ALA A 65 9.83 3.29 -12.32
CA ALA A 65 11.20 3.77 -12.51
C ALA A 65 12.25 2.84 -11.84
N LEU A 66 12.00 2.39 -10.61
CA LEU A 66 12.89 1.46 -9.91
C LEU A 66 12.95 0.10 -10.63
N ALA A 67 11.81 -0.43 -11.08
CA ALA A 67 11.77 -1.68 -11.84
C ALA A 67 12.53 -1.58 -13.16
N ALA A 68 12.46 -0.43 -13.85
CA ALA A 68 13.23 -0.18 -15.07
C ALA A 68 14.73 -0.10 -14.78
N ALA A 69 15.14 0.48 -13.64
CA ALA A 69 16.54 0.47 -13.21
C ALA A 69 17.07 -0.97 -13.03
N GLU A 70 16.31 -1.82 -12.38
CA GLU A 70 16.65 -3.24 -12.18
C GLU A 70 16.71 -4.01 -13.51
N ALA A 71 15.81 -3.73 -14.45
CA ALA A 71 15.78 -4.36 -15.76
C ALA A 71 17.00 -3.99 -16.64
N GLU A 72 17.58 -2.80 -16.45
CA GLU A 72 18.82 -2.34 -17.08
C GLU A 72 20.10 -2.88 -16.40
N GLY A 73 19.96 -3.77 -15.41
CA GLY A 73 21.08 -4.38 -14.68
C GLY A 73 21.26 -3.83 -13.27
N GLY A 74 20.72 -2.64 -12.95
CA GLY A 74 20.75 -2.07 -11.60
C GLY A 74 22.14 -1.71 -11.09
N ASP A 75 22.34 -1.83 -9.80
CA ASP A 75 23.61 -1.60 -9.11
C ASP A 75 24.59 -2.75 -9.39
N ILE A 76 25.82 -2.45 -9.80
CA ILE A 76 26.86 -3.45 -10.13
C ILE A 76 27.22 -4.36 -8.93
N ARG A 77 26.91 -3.94 -7.72
CA ARG A 77 27.14 -4.73 -6.50
C ARG A 77 26.03 -5.73 -6.22
N GLY A 78 24.89 -5.63 -6.93
CA GLY A 78 23.70 -6.46 -6.77
C GLY A 78 22.58 -5.77 -6.02
N ARG A 79 21.56 -6.55 -5.68
CA ARG A 79 20.31 -6.11 -5.02
C ARG A 79 20.41 -6.28 -3.52
N GLN A 80 19.88 -5.37 -2.75
CA GLN A 80 19.79 -5.50 -1.31
C GLN A 80 18.56 -4.82 -0.72
N SER A 81 18.38 -3.52 -0.97
CA SER A 81 17.37 -2.70 -0.29
C SER A 81 16.63 -1.78 -1.25
N ALA A 82 15.43 -1.38 -0.87
CA ALA A 82 14.65 -0.37 -1.57
C ALA A 82 13.79 0.43 -0.59
N ALA A 83 13.48 1.67 -0.92
CA ALA A 83 12.60 2.49 -0.10
C ALA A 83 11.78 3.44 -0.96
N ILE A 84 10.59 3.82 -0.47
CA ILE A 84 9.75 4.84 -1.04
C ILE A 84 9.17 5.73 0.04
N VAL A 85 9.20 7.04 -0.18
CA VAL A 85 8.52 8.02 0.66
C VAL A 85 7.69 8.91 -0.26
N VAL A 86 6.40 9.03 0.03
CA VAL A 86 5.49 9.96 -0.64
C VAL A 86 4.75 10.74 0.44
N VAL A 87 4.75 12.05 0.30
CA VAL A 87 4.05 12.97 1.21
C VAL A 87 2.95 13.71 0.48
N ALA A 88 1.93 14.17 1.22
CA ALA A 88 0.87 15.01 0.67
C ALA A 88 1.44 16.34 0.17
N GLY A 89 0.87 16.87 -0.91
CA GLY A 89 1.28 18.17 -1.47
C GLY A 89 0.95 19.35 -0.56
N GLU A 90 -0.08 19.21 0.28
CA GLU A 90 -0.45 20.17 1.32
C GLU A 90 -0.39 19.50 2.69
N GLY A 91 0.38 20.05 3.60
CA GLY A 91 0.55 19.51 4.94
C GLY A 91 -0.61 19.88 5.85
N THR A 92 -1.16 18.90 6.58
CA THR A 92 -2.18 19.12 7.62
C THR A 92 -1.58 19.48 8.98
N GLY A 93 -0.25 19.39 9.11
CA GLY A 93 0.49 19.48 10.38
C GLY A 93 0.47 18.17 11.18
N GLN A 94 -0.15 17.13 10.65
CA GLN A 94 -0.20 15.79 11.25
C GLN A 94 0.69 14.85 10.43
N VAL A 95 1.91 14.65 10.84
CA VAL A 95 2.94 13.91 10.09
C VAL A 95 2.46 12.51 9.65
N TRP A 96 1.69 11.82 10.46
CA TRP A 96 1.14 10.49 10.15
C TRP A 96 0.07 10.51 9.05
N ARG A 97 -0.66 11.61 8.86
CA ARG A 97 -1.60 11.82 7.75
C ARG A 97 -0.90 12.29 6.48
N ASP A 98 0.13 13.14 6.66
CA ASP A 98 0.85 13.77 5.56
C ASP A 98 1.80 12.78 4.86
N ARG A 99 2.18 11.68 5.50
CA ARG A 99 2.94 10.58 4.90
C ARG A 99 2.01 9.56 4.25
N LEU A 100 1.85 9.65 2.93
CA LEU A 100 1.03 8.73 2.16
C LEU A 100 1.69 7.35 2.04
N PHE A 101 3.02 7.33 1.86
CA PHE A 101 3.87 6.15 1.91
C PHE A 101 5.19 6.49 2.62
N ASP A 102 5.65 5.59 3.48
CA ASP A 102 6.99 5.60 4.10
C ASP A 102 7.37 4.13 4.35
N LEU A 103 7.82 3.47 3.28
CA LEU A 103 8.06 2.04 3.25
C LEU A 103 9.50 1.74 2.91
N ARG A 104 10.05 0.72 3.56
CA ARG A 104 11.44 0.28 3.40
C ARG A 104 11.54 -1.24 3.35
N VAL A 105 12.44 -1.68 2.50
CA VAL A 105 12.93 -3.06 2.46
C VAL A 105 14.43 -2.98 2.74
N GLU A 106 14.83 -3.47 3.91
CA GLU A 106 16.21 -3.31 4.39
C GLU A 106 17.17 -4.32 3.76
N ASP A 107 16.70 -5.57 3.57
CA ASP A 107 17.48 -6.66 3.01
C ASP A 107 16.55 -7.72 2.39
N HIS A 108 16.60 -7.86 1.06
CA HIS A 108 15.78 -8.82 0.32
C HIS A 108 16.44 -9.16 -1.03
N PRO A 109 16.35 -10.41 -1.54
CA PRO A 109 16.89 -10.78 -2.85
C PRO A 109 16.17 -10.11 -4.04
N ASP A 110 14.92 -9.67 -3.86
CA ASP A 110 14.14 -8.85 -4.80
C ASP A 110 13.51 -7.66 -4.05
N PRO A 111 14.29 -6.61 -3.72
CA PRO A 111 13.82 -5.52 -2.87
C PRO A 111 12.78 -4.63 -3.56
N VAL A 112 12.84 -4.46 -4.88
CA VAL A 112 11.86 -3.66 -5.64
C VAL A 112 10.53 -4.40 -5.76
N GLY A 113 10.55 -5.72 -5.98
CA GLY A 113 9.36 -6.56 -5.98
C GLY A 113 8.68 -6.56 -4.61
N GLU A 114 9.46 -6.70 -3.53
CA GLU A 114 8.92 -6.64 -2.16
C GLU A 114 8.37 -5.25 -1.82
N LEU A 115 9.06 -4.16 -2.21
CA LEU A 115 8.54 -2.80 -2.04
C LEU A 115 7.23 -2.59 -2.78
N THR A 116 7.09 -3.14 -3.99
CA THR A 116 5.85 -3.11 -4.78
C THR A 116 4.70 -3.81 -4.03
N ARG A 117 4.98 -4.98 -3.45
CA ARG A 117 4.01 -5.71 -2.61
C ARG A 117 3.58 -4.88 -1.40
N LEU A 118 4.53 -4.25 -0.70
CA LEU A 118 4.26 -3.39 0.46
C LEU A 118 3.43 -2.16 0.11
N VAL A 119 3.66 -1.53 -1.05
CA VAL A 119 2.84 -0.41 -1.54
C VAL A 119 1.40 -0.87 -1.80
N GLY A 120 1.20 -2.04 -2.40
CA GLY A 120 -0.11 -2.64 -2.58
C GLY A 120 -0.83 -2.88 -1.24
N LEU A 121 -0.12 -3.45 -0.28
CA LEU A 121 -0.64 -3.70 1.07
C LEU A 121 -1.01 -2.39 1.79
N GLN A 122 -0.15 -1.36 1.71
CA GLN A 122 -0.44 -0.04 2.30
C GLN A 122 -1.70 0.60 1.70
N ARG A 123 -1.90 0.46 0.38
CA ARG A 123 -3.14 0.94 -0.27
C ARG A 123 -4.38 0.23 0.26
N ALA A 124 -4.31 -1.08 0.47
CA ALA A 124 -5.40 -1.85 1.05
C ALA A 124 -5.74 -1.38 2.47
N TYR A 125 -4.73 -1.17 3.32
CA TYR A 125 -4.95 -0.63 4.67
C TYR A 125 -5.44 0.81 4.65
N ASN A 126 -5.01 1.65 3.73
CA ASN A 126 -5.55 3.00 3.59
C ASN A 126 -7.04 2.98 3.21
N ALA A 127 -7.46 2.05 2.34
CA ALA A 127 -8.86 1.85 2.00
C ALA A 127 -9.67 1.30 3.19
N LEU A 128 -9.11 0.37 3.99
CA LEU A 128 -9.75 -0.10 5.22
C LEU A 128 -9.98 1.04 6.22
N ASN A 129 -8.94 1.85 6.49
CA ASN A 129 -9.05 2.99 7.40
C ASN A 129 -10.08 4.02 6.93
N ALA A 130 -10.15 4.28 5.62
CA ALA A 130 -11.19 5.14 5.05
C ALA A 130 -12.59 4.53 5.27
N GLY A 131 -12.73 3.22 5.13
CA GLY A 131 -13.95 2.49 5.43
C GLY A 131 -14.39 2.68 6.88
N ASP A 132 -13.46 2.54 7.83
CA ASP A 132 -13.72 2.74 9.26
C ASP A 132 -14.17 4.19 9.56
N GLU A 133 -13.52 5.19 8.93
CA GLU A 133 -13.91 6.61 9.09
C GLU A 133 -15.33 6.87 8.55
N PHE A 134 -15.70 6.30 7.40
CA PHE A 134 -17.05 6.40 6.83
C PHE A 134 -18.11 5.74 7.72
N VAL A 135 -17.85 4.53 8.20
CA VAL A 135 -18.77 3.81 9.10
C VAL A 135 -18.95 4.57 10.40
N ALA A 136 -17.88 5.07 11.00
CA ALA A 136 -17.93 5.90 12.21
C ALA A 136 -18.71 7.20 12.01
N ALA A 137 -18.74 7.75 10.80
CA ALA A 137 -19.53 8.91 10.41
C ALA A 137 -21.00 8.58 10.06
N GLY A 138 -21.40 7.31 10.11
CA GLY A 138 -22.73 6.83 9.70
C GLY A 138 -22.94 6.68 8.20
N ALA A 139 -21.91 6.86 7.37
CA ALA A 139 -21.93 6.68 5.93
C ALA A 139 -21.62 5.23 5.55
N VAL A 140 -22.48 4.29 5.94
CA VAL A 140 -22.24 2.84 5.86
C VAL A 140 -21.96 2.38 4.43
N GLU A 141 -22.70 2.85 3.42
CA GLU A 141 -22.50 2.41 2.03
C GLU A 141 -21.15 2.89 1.47
N ASP A 142 -20.69 4.10 1.83
CA ASP A 142 -19.37 4.60 1.45
C ASP A 142 -18.26 3.76 2.14
N GLY A 143 -18.48 3.40 3.41
CA GLY A 143 -17.59 2.49 4.14
C GLY A 143 -17.49 1.11 3.48
N LEU A 144 -18.62 0.52 3.11
CA LEU A 144 -18.64 -0.76 2.40
C LEU A 144 -17.98 -0.68 1.02
N ALA A 145 -18.09 0.45 0.32
CA ALA A 145 -17.39 0.66 -0.94
C ALA A 145 -15.87 0.68 -0.72
N ALA A 146 -15.39 1.44 0.26
CA ALA A 146 -13.96 1.52 0.60
C ALA A 146 -13.39 0.15 1.03
N TYR A 147 -14.12 -0.63 1.81
CA TYR A 147 -13.71 -1.99 2.16
C TYR A 147 -13.64 -2.93 0.95
N ARG A 148 -14.56 -2.81 -0.01
CA ARG A 148 -14.49 -3.59 -1.26
C ARG A 148 -13.27 -3.20 -2.10
N ASP A 149 -12.91 -1.92 -2.12
CA ASP A 149 -11.68 -1.45 -2.76
C ASP A 149 -10.44 -2.07 -2.09
N ALA A 150 -10.41 -2.14 -0.76
CA ALA A 150 -9.34 -2.83 -0.03
C ALA A 150 -9.20 -4.30 -0.44
N LEU A 151 -10.32 -5.01 -0.59
CA LEU A 151 -10.34 -6.41 -1.05
C LEU A 151 -9.86 -6.60 -2.50
N ALA A 152 -9.96 -5.57 -3.33
CA ALA A 152 -9.47 -5.59 -4.71
C ALA A 152 -7.97 -5.22 -4.80
N LEU A 153 -7.44 -4.46 -3.82
CA LEU A 153 -6.07 -3.96 -3.82
C LEU A 153 -5.05 -4.98 -3.28
N ALA A 154 -5.46 -5.90 -2.41
CA ALA A 154 -4.59 -6.94 -1.88
C ALA A 154 -5.32 -8.28 -1.78
N PRO A 155 -4.63 -9.41 -2.03
CA PRO A 155 -5.20 -10.73 -1.82
C PRO A 155 -5.42 -11.00 -0.33
N ASP A 156 -6.34 -11.90 0.01
CA ASP A 156 -6.70 -12.24 1.39
C ASP A 156 -5.49 -12.68 2.22
N GLU A 157 -4.58 -13.42 1.62
CA GLU A 157 -3.35 -13.89 2.27
C GLU A 157 -2.47 -12.72 2.74
N ALA A 158 -2.45 -11.62 2.00
CA ALA A 158 -1.64 -10.44 2.34
C ALA A 158 -2.18 -9.67 3.54
N THR A 159 -3.51 -9.72 3.77
CA THR A 159 -4.19 -9.08 4.91
C THR A 159 -4.65 -10.11 5.96
N ASN A 160 -4.31 -11.38 5.78
CA ASN A 160 -4.81 -12.48 6.61
C ASN A 160 -6.35 -12.50 6.71
N GLY A 161 -7.05 -12.08 5.66
CA GLY A 161 -8.51 -12.01 5.64
C GLY A 161 -9.13 -10.81 6.38
N GLU A 162 -8.32 -9.89 6.91
CA GLU A 162 -8.79 -8.75 7.73
C GLU A 162 -9.77 -7.86 6.97
N ALA A 163 -9.49 -7.53 5.71
CA ALA A 163 -10.40 -6.74 4.89
C ALA A 163 -11.78 -7.39 4.75
N ALA A 164 -11.82 -8.69 4.50
CA ALA A 164 -13.09 -9.43 4.43
C ALA A 164 -13.79 -9.48 5.79
N PHE A 165 -13.04 -9.61 6.89
CA PHE A 165 -13.61 -9.61 8.23
C PHE A 165 -14.37 -8.31 8.54
N TRP A 166 -13.75 -7.15 8.32
CA TRP A 166 -14.37 -5.86 8.61
C TRP A 166 -15.54 -5.53 7.68
N VAL A 167 -15.51 -5.94 6.40
CA VAL A 167 -16.72 -5.90 5.54
C VAL A 167 -17.86 -6.69 6.18
N GLY A 168 -17.58 -7.90 6.64
CA GLY A 168 -18.57 -8.76 7.29
C GLY A 168 -19.13 -8.13 8.56
N VAL A 169 -18.28 -7.60 9.44
CA VAL A 169 -18.69 -6.93 10.68
C VAL A 169 -19.58 -5.72 10.39
N SER A 170 -19.20 -4.86 9.47
CA SER A 170 -20.00 -3.68 9.10
C SER A 170 -21.35 -4.02 8.50
N LEU A 171 -21.44 -5.11 7.73
CA LEU A 171 -22.72 -5.62 7.22
C LEU A 171 -23.60 -6.18 8.35
N VAL A 172 -23.02 -6.87 9.33
CA VAL A 172 -23.77 -7.35 10.51
C VAL A 172 -24.31 -6.18 11.32
N ASP A 173 -23.51 -5.17 11.58
CA ASP A 173 -23.95 -3.97 12.32
C ASP A 173 -25.07 -3.22 11.56
N ALA A 174 -25.04 -3.23 10.25
CA ALA A 174 -26.11 -2.71 9.38
C ALA A 174 -27.36 -3.64 9.30
N GLY A 175 -27.39 -4.79 10.00
CA GLY A 175 -28.48 -5.76 9.97
C GLY A 175 -28.51 -6.64 8.72
N ARG A 176 -27.46 -6.64 7.90
CA ARG A 176 -27.35 -7.34 6.60
C ARG A 176 -26.62 -8.67 6.74
N ILE A 177 -27.06 -9.52 7.67
CA ILE A 177 -26.35 -10.74 8.10
C ILE A 177 -26.12 -11.74 6.94
N ASP A 178 -27.10 -11.92 6.04
CA ASP A 178 -26.93 -12.84 4.92
C ASP A 178 -25.88 -12.38 3.93
N GLU A 179 -25.72 -11.06 3.75
CA GLU A 179 -24.68 -10.47 2.93
C GLU A 179 -23.30 -10.51 3.62
N ALA A 180 -23.25 -10.47 4.94
CA ALA A 180 -22.03 -10.59 5.72
C ALA A 180 -21.39 -11.98 5.64
N ALA A 181 -22.21 -13.03 5.60
CA ALA A 181 -21.76 -14.41 5.71
C ALA A 181 -20.66 -14.83 4.69
N PRO A 182 -20.70 -14.47 3.41
CA PRO A 182 -19.62 -14.78 2.47
C PRO A 182 -18.27 -14.16 2.85
N PHE A 183 -18.28 -12.95 3.36
CA PHE A 183 -17.07 -12.22 3.76
C PHE A 183 -16.47 -12.78 5.05
N LEU A 184 -17.30 -13.05 6.04
CA LEU A 184 -16.88 -13.69 7.29
C LEU A 184 -16.29 -15.09 7.03
N ARG A 185 -16.88 -15.91 6.13
CA ARG A 185 -16.28 -17.18 5.71
C ARG A 185 -14.95 -17.01 5.00
N ARG A 186 -14.81 -15.96 4.19
CA ARG A 186 -13.56 -15.64 3.50
C ARG A 186 -12.45 -15.35 4.50
N ALA A 187 -12.73 -14.56 5.54
CA ALA A 187 -11.81 -14.30 6.65
C ALA A 187 -11.46 -15.58 7.42
N TYR A 188 -12.45 -16.35 7.83
CA TYR A 188 -12.26 -17.61 8.56
C TYR A 188 -11.37 -18.62 7.83
N ARG A 189 -11.45 -18.67 6.49
CA ARG A 189 -10.59 -19.54 5.68
C ARG A 189 -9.12 -19.13 5.70
N GLN A 190 -8.82 -17.87 5.96
CA GLN A 190 -7.45 -17.41 6.15
C GLN A 190 -6.95 -17.73 7.56
N ASP A 191 -7.79 -17.50 8.57
CA ASP A 191 -7.45 -17.76 9.95
C ASP A 191 -8.72 -18.03 10.79
N GLU A 192 -8.79 -19.22 11.40
CA GLU A 192 -9.92 -19.60 12.26
C GLU A 192 -10.09 -18.69 13.48
N ARG A 193 -9.04 -17.97 13.90
CA ARG A 193 -9.07 -17.02 15.02
C ARG A 193 -10.00 -15.83 14.79
N TRP A 194 -10.40 -15.55 13.55
CA TRP A 194 -11.45 -14.56 13.27
C TRP A 194 -12.79 -14.91 13.93
N ALA A 195 -13.10 -16.19 14.10
CA ALA A 195 -14.29 -16.61 14.84
C ALA A 195 -14.19 -16.32 16.35
N GLU A 196 -12.98 -16.38 16.91
CA GLU A 196 -12.79 -15.97 18.32
C GLU A 196 -12.92 -14.44 18.48
N LEU A 197 -12.41 -13.68 17.49
CA LEU A 197 -12.47 -12.23 17.52
C LEU A 197 -13.93 -11.73 17.44
N ILE A 198 -14.78 -12.34 16.63
CA ILE A 198 -16.23 -12.00 16.58
C ILE A 198 -16.85 -12.02 17.97
N GLY A 199 -16.54 -13.03 18.79
CA GLY A 199 -17.05 -13.13 20.16
C GLY A 199 -16.57 -12.03 21.12
N ARG A 200 -15.55 -11.26 20.75
CA ARG A 200 -14.99 -10.17 21.57
C ARG A 200 -15.52 -8.78 21.19
N LEU A 201 -16.14 -8.64 19.99
CA LEU A 201 -16.59 -7.35 19.45
C LEU A 201 -17.71 -6.68 20.26
N PRO A 202 -18.70 -7.43 20.85
CA PRO A 202 -19.73 -6.80 21.67
C PRO A 202 -19.19 -5.99 22.84
N ALA A 203 -18.17 -6.49 23.53
CA ALA A 203 -17.54 -5.78 24.64
C ALA A 203 -16.87 -4.45 24.23
N SER A 204 -16.55 -4.29 22.95
CA SER A 204 -15.98 -3.07 22.36
C SER A 204 -17.03 -2.19 21.67
N GLY A 205 -18.30 -2.57 21.70
CA GLY A 205 -19.39 -1.84 21.07
C GLY A 205 -19.42 -1.91 19.54
N LEU A 206 -18.68 -2.86 18.95
CA LEU A 206 -18.57 -3.03 17.49
C LEU A 206 -19.62 -3.99 16.93
N LEU A 207 -20.29 -4.75 17.77
CA LEU A 207 -21.44 -5.57 17.46
C LEU A 207 -22.44 -5.52 18.63
N PRO A 208 -23.74 -5.84 18.39
CA PRO A 208 -24.73 -5.98 19.45
C PRO A 208 -24.33 -7.04 20.49
N ASP A 209 -24.61 -6.77 21.76
CA ASP A 209 -24.43 -7.75 22.84
C ASP A 209 -25.58 -8.78 22.83
N ASP A 210 -25.57 -9.63 21.82
CA ASP A 210 -26.55 -10.72 21.59
C ASP A 210 -25.80 -12.05 21.38
N PRO A 211 -25.74 -12.90 22.42
CA PRO A 211 -25.04 -14.19 22.32
C PRO A 211 -25.59 -15.10 21.20
N ALA A 212 -26.91 -15.05 20.93
CA ALA A 212 -27.50 -15.89 19.87
C ALA A 212 -27.03 -15.44 18.48
N LEU A 213 -26.94 -14.13 18.25
CA LEU A 213 -26.37 -13.58 17.03
C LEU A 213 -24.90 -14.00 16.88
N ILE A 214 -24.10 -13.88 17.93
CA ILE A 214 -22.68 -14.24 17.90
C ILE A 214 -22.50 -15.73 17.55
N ASP A 215 -23.26 -16.62 18.19
CA ASP A 215 -23.22 -18.06 17.90
C ASP A 215 -23.60 -18.34 16.43
N GLU A 216 -24.64 -17.69 15.92
CA GLU A 216 -25.06 -17.78 14.53
C GLU A 216 -23.93 -17.34 13.57
N LEU A 217 -23.27 -16.21 13.85
CA LEU A 217 -22.18 -15.70 13.01
C LEU A 217 -21.01 -16.67 12.97
N VAL A 218 -20.60 -17.19 14.13
CA VAL A 218 -19.53 -18.21 14.23
C VAL A 218 -19.86 -19.47 13.43
N GLU A 219 -21.12 -19.94 13.50
CA GLU A 219 -21.54 -21.08 12.69
C GLU A 219 -21.50 -20.78 11.19
N ARG A 220 -21.94 -19.57 10.78
CA ARG A 220 -21.92 -19.14 9.37
C ARG A 220 -20.50 -18.97 8.83
N MET A 221 -19.53 -18.64 9.67
CA MET A 221 -18.11 -18.58 9.30
C MET A 221 -17.51 -19.95 8.98
N ARG A 222 -17.95 -20.99 9.72
CA ARG A 222 -17.42 -22.36 9.60
C ARG A 222 -18.00 -23.16 8.44
N ARG A 223 -19.12 -22.74 7.87
CA ARG A 223 -19.79 -23.38 6.72
C ARG A 223 -19.16 -22.96 5.39
#